data_880a9f4c600f0f398db355032a286c3f
#
_entry.id   880a9f4c600f0f398db355032a286c3f
#
_cell.length_a   1.000
_cell.length_b   1.000
_cell.length_c   1.000
_cell.angle_alpha   90.00
_cell.angle_beta   90.00
_cell.angle_gamma   90.00
#
_symmetry.space_group_name_H-M   'P 1'
#
loop_
_entity.id
_entity.type
_entity.pdbx_description
1 polymer ?
#
loop_
_entity_poly.entity_id
_entity_poly.type
_entity_poly.pdbx_seq_one_letter_code
_entity_poly.pdbx_strand_id
1 'polypeptide(L)'
;KGPSSQITNGNSTNYIVTNGTGSVNVENLNSARGTVNLPIGTATNYNPVSIANTGTSDTFSARVSDGISNTTNGAVNATWEISEATAGGSNVSLTLGWNTSQQNAAFDSGTAKVGHYLNGNWAEENSGSVSNNNITATGISSFSPFAVMNFGALAASDFSKSKVLIYPNPFNENLNISTENGGVVNFYDLSGKLVSTSVLMKGTNSLNKSSLAKGVYIYQIKNANGELVSSGKVIKK
;
A
#
# COMPACT_ATOMS: atom_id res chain seq x y z
N LYS A 1 17.63 -18.15 -19.43
CA LYS A 1 17.55 -19.61 -19.17
C LYS A 1 16.64 -20.26 -20.19
N GLY A 2 17.13 -21.29 -20.87
CA GLY A 2 16.36 -22.05 -21.85
C GLY A 2 15.17 -22.83 -21.26
N PRO A 3 14.37 -23.48 -22.10
CA PRO A 3 13.03 -23.97 -21.74
C PRO A 3 12.92 -24.91 -20.54
N SER A 4 13.98 -25.63 -20.18
CA SER A 4 14.00 -26.57 -19.05
C SER A 4 15.14 -26.33 -18.06
N SER A 5 15.93 -25.27 -18.25
CA SER A 5 17.09 -24.99 -17.40
C SER A 5 16.70 -24.46 -16.02
N GLN A 6 17.37 -24.96 -14.99
CA GLN A 6 17.34 -24.45 -13.62
C GLN A 6 18.70 -23.87 -13.24
N ILE A 7 18.74 -22.85 -12.39
CA ILE A 7 19.97 -22.42 -11.73
C ILE A 7 20.07 -23.22 -10.44
N THR A 8 21.07 -24.08 -10.36
CA THR A 8 21.33 -24.89 -9.17
C THR A 8 22.40 -24.23 -8.29
N ASN A 9 22.44 -24.60 -7.01
CA ASN A 9 23.42 -24.13 -6.01
C ASN A 9 23.41 -22.62 -5.75
N GLY A 10 22.37 -21.91 -6.20
CA GLY A 10 22.19 -20.51 -5.85
C GLY A 10 21.71 -20.35 -4.40
N ASN A 11 22.35 -19.46 -3.64
CA ASN A 11 22.06 -19.18 -2.23
C ASN A 11 22.58 -17.79 -1.87
N SER A 12 22.51 -17.41 -0.59
CA SER A 12 22.91 -16.08 -0.11
C SER A 12 24.41 -15.75 -0.27
N THR A 13 25.26 -16.73 -0.58
CA THR A 13 26.68 -16.52 -0.83
C THR A 13 27.06 -16.68 -2.32
N ASN A 14 26.19 -17.34 -3.10
CA ASN A 14 26.40 -17.61 -4.53
C ASN A 14 25.13 -17.23 -5.30
N TYR A 15 25.08 -16.04 -5.86
CA TYR A 15 23.94 -15.53 -6.62
C TYR A 15 24.37 -14.63 -7.77
N ILE A 16 23.45 -14.33 -8.66
CA ILE A 16 23.67 -13.46 -9.81
C ILE A 16 23.37 -12.02 -9.39
N VAL A 17 24.37 -11.15 -9.46
CA VAL A 17 24.21 -9.72 -9.20
C VAL A 17 23.54 -9.06 -10.40
N THR A 18 22.38 -8.45 -10.19
CA THR A 18 21.55 -7.83 -11.23
C THR A 18 21.21 -6.35 -10.95
N ASN A 19 21.92 -5.69 -10.05
CA ASN A 19 21.67 -4.28 -9.71
C ASN A 19 22.11 -3.25 -10.78
N GLY A 20 22.61 -3.73 -11.92
CA GLY A 20 22.87 -2.93 -13.12
C GLY A 20 21.67 -2.91 -14.07
N THR A 21 21.94 -2.93 -15.37
CA THR A 21 20.93 -2.98 -16.45
C THR A 21 20.59 -4.40 -16.92
N GLY A 22 21.38 -5.39 -16.51
CA GLY A 22 21.19 -6.80 -16.92
C GLY A 22 20.10 -7.49 -16.12
N SER A 23 19.42 -8.43 -16.76
CA SER A 23 18.38 -9.27 -16.15
C SER A 23 18.65 -10.75 -16.39
N VAL A 24 18.02 -11.60 -15.58
CA VAL A 24 17.97 -13.05 -15.83
C VAL A 24 16.66 -13.38 -16.52
N ASN A 25 16.73 -14.00 -17.70
CA ASN A 25 15.55 -14.36 -18.49
C ASN A 25 15.18 -15.84 -18.26
N VAL A 26 13.86 -16.08 -18.20
CA VAL A 26 13.23 -17.40 -18.12
C VAL A 26 12.36 -17.60 -19.35
N GLU A 27 12.85 -18.35 -20.33
CA GLU A 27 12.16 -18.60 -21.58
C GLU A 27 11.07 -19.66 -21.41
N ASN A 28 9.98 -19.54 -22.14
CA ASN A 28 8.88 -20.51 -22.21
C ASN A 28 8.35 -20.93 -20.83
N LEU A 29 8.15 -19.96 -19.93
CA LEU A 29 7.54 -20.23 -18.63
C LEU A 29 6.03 -20.45 -18.79
N ASN A 30 5.59 -21.63 -18.40
CA ASN A 30 4.21 -22.09 -18.47
C ASN A 30 3.91 -23.08 -17.33
N SER A 31 2.68 -23.56 -17.24
CA SER A 31 2.25 -24.48 -16.20
C SER A 31 3.06 -25.79 -16.16
N ALA A 32 3.48 -26.33 -17.32
CA ALA A 32 4.26 -27.57 -17.41
C ALA A 32 5.70 -27.39 -16.89
N ARG A 33 6.25 -26.18 -17.02
CA ARG A 33 7.59 -25.87 -16.49
C ARG A 33 7.60 -25.70 -14.96
N GLY A 34 6.45 -25.35 -14.39
CA GLY A 34 6.31 -25.13 -12.96
C GLY A 34 7.07 -23.88 -12.47
N THR A 35 7.48 -23.90 -11.20
CA THR A 35 8.18 -22.78 -10.58
C THR A 35 9.67 -22.79 -10.94
N VAL A 36 10.18 -21.62 -11.32
CA VAL A 36 11.61 -21.38 -11.60
C VAL A 36 12.16 -20.44 -10.52
N ASN A 37 13.24 -20.88 -9.87
CA ASN A 37 13.94 -20.09 -8.87
C ASN A 37 15.12 -19.35 -9.51
N LEU A 38 15.18 -18.05 -9.23
CA LEU A 38 16.22 -17.15 -9.70
C LEU A 38 17.00 -16.64 -8.49
N PRO A 39 18.21 -17.15 -8.24
CA PRO A 39 19.08 -16.68 -7.18
C PRO A 39 19.75 -15.38 -7.62
N ILE A 40 19.02 -14.28 -7.57
CA ILE A 40 19.49 -12.95 -7.93
C ILE A 40 19.67 -12.08 -6.70
N GLY A 41 20.35 -10.96 -6.86
CA GLY A 41 20.58 -10.01 -5.78
C GLY A 41 21.25 -8.73 -6.26
N THR A 42 21.46 -7.82 -5.32
CA THR A 42 22.30 -6.63 -5.50
C THR A 42 23.74 -6.96 -5.18
N ALA A 43 24.64 -6.00 -5.19
CA ALA A 43 26.05 -6.25 -4.84
C ALA A 43 26.24 -6.70 -3.38
N THR A 44 25.30 -6.40 -2.50
CA THR A 44 25.40 -6.62 -1.06
C THR A 44 24.30 -7.50 -0.48
N ASN A 45 23.19 -7.72 -1.23
CA ASN A 45 22.01 -8.39 -0.71
C ASN A 45 21.51 -9.48 -1.66
N TYR A 46 21.19 -10.62 -1.07
CA TYR A 46 20.53 -11.72 -1.77
C TYR A 46 19.02 -11.46 -1.80
N ASN A 47 18.47 -11.29 -3.00
CA ASN A 47 17.07 -10.96 -3.25
C ASN A 47 16.45 -11.95 -4.24
N PRO A 48 16.29 -13.22 -3.86
CA PRO A 48 15.82 -14.26 -4.77
C PRO A 48 14.41 -13.99 -5.27
N VAL A 49 14.15 -14.46 -6.47
CA VAL A 49 12.84 -14.48 -7.09
C VAL A 49 12.45 -15.91 -7.43
N SER A 50 11.24 -16.34 -7.06
CA SER A 50 10.62 -17.54 -7.61
C SER A 50 9.43 -17.11 -8.45
N ILE A 51 9.35 -17.64 -9.68
CA ILE A 51 8.31 -17.28 -10.63
C ILE A 51 7.67 -18.53 -11.23
N ALA A 52 6.33 -18.56 -11.26
CA ALA A 52 5.55 -19.59 -11.94
C ALA A 52 4.45 -18.91 -12.76
N ASN A 53 4.15 -19.45 -13.93
CA ASN A 53 3.09 -18.93 -14.82
C ASN A 53 2.12 -20.05 -15.18
N THR A 54 0.84 -19.89 -14.87
CA THR A 54 -0.24 -20.81 -15.26
C THR A 54 -1.05 -20.30 -16.47
N GLY A 55 -0.74 -19.10 -16.94
CA GLY A 55 -1.32 -18.52 -18.14
C GLY A 55 -0.62 -18.93 -19.42
N THR A 56 -0.71 -18.09 -20.45
CA THR A 56 -0.04 -18.30 -21.74
C THR A 56 1.47 -18.38 -21.54
N SER A 57 2.12 -19.33 -22.24
CA SER A 57 3.59 -19.48 -22.19
C SER A 57 4.29 -18.22 -22.69
N ASP A 58 5.19 -17.67 -21.88
CA ASP A 58 5.98 -16.49 -22.25
C ASP A 58 7.38 -16.52 -21.68
N THR A 59 8.20 -15.56 -22.08
CA THR A 59 9.53 -15.28 -21.53
C THR A 59 9.44 -14.15 -20.52
N PHE A 60 9.93 -14.42 -19.32
CA PHE A 60 10.01 -13.43 -18.25
C PHE A 60 11.44 -13.01 -17.97
N SER A 61 11.65 -11.76 -17.65
CA SER A 61 12.93 -11.27 -17.16
C SER A 61 12.80 -10.72 -15.74
N ALA A 62 13.85 -10.93 -14.95
CA ALA A 62 13.91 -10.48 -13.57
C ALA A 62 15.27 -9.85 -13.25
N ARG A 63 15.26 -8.71 -12.58
CA ARG A 63 16.40 -8.10 -11.92
C ARG A 63 15.98 -7.43 -10.62
N VAL A 64 16.94 -7.11 -9.77
CA VAL A 64 16.69 -6.38 -8.53
C VAL A 64 17.75 -5.28 -8.37
N SER A 65 17.32 -4.15 -7.82
CA SER A 65 18.19 -3.03 -7.45
C SER A 65 17.95 -2.62 -6.00
N ASP A 66 18.97 -2.01 -5.38
CA ASP A 66 18.82 -1.39 -4.07
C ASP A 66 17.94 -0.14 -4.17
N GLY A 67 17.16 0.10 -3.13
CA GLY A 67 16.28 1.26 -3.03
C GLY A 67 14.83 0.97 -3.40
N ILE A 68 13.95 1.77 -2.81
CA ILE A 68 12.56 1.90 -3.18
C ILE A 68 12.22 3.38 -3.20
N SER A 69 11.48 3.82 -4.20
CA SER A 69 11.05 5.21 -4.35
C SER A 69 9.54 5.36 -4.15
N ASN A 70 9.09 6.60 -3.99
CA ASN A 70 7.67 6.96 -3.91
C ASN A 70 6.89 6.23 -2.80
N THR A 71 7.54 5.98 -1.65
CA THR A 71 6.86 5.49 -0.46
C THR A 71 7.43 6.14 0.79
N THR A 72 6.55 6.42 1.76
CA THR A 72 6.89 6.79 3.15
C THR A 72 6.56 5.66 4.12
N ASN A 73 6.01 4.54 3.63
CA ASN A 73 5.60 3.40 4.43
C ASN A 73 6.79 2.54 4.84
N GLY A 74 6.56 1.61 5.76
CA GLY A 74 7.49 0.53 6.03
C GLY A 74 7.74 -0.28 4.77
N ALA A 75 9.00 -0.54 4.43
CA ALA A 75 9.35 -1.24 3.20
C ALA A 75 10.71 -1.97 3.30
N VAL A 76 10.88 -2.92 2.41
CA VAL A 76 12.18 -3.51 2.09
C VAL A 76 12.87 -2.57 1.10
N ASN A 77 14.12 -2.19 1.38
CA ASN A 77 14.92 -1.29 0.55
C ASN A 77 15.47 -1.99 -0.70
N ALA A 78 14.56 -2.52 -1.51
CA ALA A 78 14.85 -3.20 -2.78
C ALA A 78 13.67 -3.04 -3.74
N THR A 79 13.98 -2.96 -5.03
CA THR A 79 12.97 -2.94 -6.11
C THR A 79 13.29 -4.06 -7.08
N TRP A 80 12.31 -4.92 -7.33
CA TRP A 80 12.38 -6.01 -8.32
C TRP A 80 11.70 -5.56 -9.60
N GLU A 81 12.45 -5.58 -10.70
CA GLU A 81 11.90 -5.33 -12.01
C GLU A 81 11.66 -6.66 -12.71
N ILE A 82 10.39 -6.96 -12.89
CA ILE A 82 9.90 -8.14 -13.58
C ILE A 82 9.20 -7.68 -14.85
N SER A 83 9.47 -8.34 -15.97
CA SER A 83 8.78 -8.06 -17.23
C SER A 83 8.45 -9.33 -17.99
N GLU A 84 7.41 -9.28 -18.84
CA GLU A 84 7.07 -10.30 -19.80
C GLU A 84 7.45 -9.84 -21.22
N ALA A 85 7.75 -10.79 -22.10
CA ALA A 85 8.13 -10.48 -23.49
C ALA A 85 6.92 -10.09 -24.33
N THR A 86 5.77 -10.72 -24.08
CA THR A 86 4.52 -10.47 -24.79
C THR A 86 3.43 -10.08 -23.81
N ALA A 87 2.95 -8.86 -23.87
CA ALA A 87 1.95 -8.37 -22.93
C ALA A 87 0.63 -9.15 -23.01
N GLY A 88 0.15 -9.59 -21.85
CA GLY A 88 -1.16 -10.22 -21.65
C GLY A 88 -1.18 -11.74 -21.73
N GLY A 89 -2.21 -12.32 -21.15
CA GLY A 89 -2.42 -13.77 -21.07
C GLY A 89 -1.64 -14.45 -19.94
N SER A 90 -0.81 -13.74 -19.20
CA SER A 90 -0.07 -14.25 -18.05
C SER A 90 -0.95 -14.40 -16.83
N ASN A 91 -0.64 -15.40 -15.99
CA ASN A 91 -1.21 -15.59 -14.65
C ASN A 91 -0.08 -16.07 -13.73
N VAL A 92 0.63 -15.11 -13.15
CA VAL A 92 1.91 -15.35 -12.47
C VAL A 92 1.75 -15.38 -10.96
N SER A 93 2.42 -16.37 -10.35
CA SER A 93 2.77 -16.36 -8.93
C SER A 93 4.22 -15.92 -8.78
N LEU A 94 4.46 -14.85 -8.01
CA LEU A 94 5.76 -14.23 -7.82
C LEU A 94 6.12 -14.25 -6.35
N THR A 95 7.22 -14.92 -6.00
CA THR A 95 7.78 -14.88 -4.65
C THR A 95 9.02 -14.01 -4.64
N LEU A 96 9.06 -13.03 -3.75
CA LEU A 96 10.16 -12.11 -3.52
C LEU A 96 10.81 -12.39 -2.17
N GLY A 97 12.14 -12.50 -2.15
CA GLY A 97 12.92 -12.72 -0.95
C GLY A 97 13.93 -11.60 -0.68
N TRP A 98 14.25 -11.34 0.59
CA TRP A 98 15.15 -10.26 1.00
C TRP A 98 15.93 -10.58 2.27
N ASN A 99 16.94 -9.76 2.57
CA ASN A 99 17.66 -9.80 3.84
C ASN A 99 16.99 -8.88 4.87
N THR A 100 16.96 -9.29 6.12
CA THR A 100 16.37 -8.47 7.22
C THR A 100 17.01 -7.08 7.30
N SER A 101 18.30 -6.95 6.98
CA SER A 101 19.00 -5.66 6.94
C SER A 101 18.45 -4.64 5.94
N GLN A 102 17.65 -5.08 4.97
CA GLN A 102 17.01 -4.20 4.00
C GLN A 102 15.65 -3.64 4.49
N GLN A 103 15.14 -4.12 5.62
CA GLN A 103 13.91 -3.59 6.21
C GLN A 103 14.18 -2.23 6.83
N ASN A 104 13.38 -1.22 6.47
CA ASN A 104 13.45 0.06 7.15
C ASN A 104 12.79 -0.03 8.55
N ALA A 105 13.01 0.98 9.40
CA ALA A 105 12.55 0.97 10.78
C ALA A 105 11.02 0.89 10.95
N ALA A 106 10.25 1.24 9.93
CA ALA A 106 8.79 1.20 9.94
C ALA A 106 8.23 -0.11 9.34
N PHE A 107 9.08 -1.03 8.86
CA PHE A 107 8.63 -2.27 8.23
C PHE A 107 8.01 -3.23 9.26
N ASP A 108 6.78 -3.66 8.98
CA ASP A 108 6.05 -4.66 9.75
C ASP A 108 5.74 -5.88 8.86
N SER A 109 6.38 -7.01 9.15
CA SER A 109 6.17 -8.26 8.42
C SER A 109 4.76 -8.82 8.53
N GLY A 110 4.01 -8.46 9.57
CA GLY A 110 2.64 -8.92 9.79
C GLY A 110 1.63 -8.31 8.82
N THR A 111 1.93 -7.14 8.29
CA THR A 111 1.05 -6.38 7.37
C THR A 111 1.67 -6.11 6.01
N ALA A 112 2.90 -6.58 5.77
CA ALA A 112 3.59 -6.40 4.51
C ALA A 112 2.91 -7.16 3.36
N LYS A 113 2.90 -6.54 2.19
CA LYS A 113 2.37 -7.06 0.92
C LYS A 113 3.37 -6.82 -0.21
N VAL A 114 3.16 -7.48 -1.33
CA VAL A 114 3.83 -7.14 -2.58
C VAL A 114 3.15 -5.92 -3.17
N GLY A 115 3.93 -4.89 -3.43
CA GLY A 115 3.52 -3.69 -4.14
C GLY A 115 3.89 -3.78 -5.61
N HIS A 116 3.04 -3.30 -6.47
CA HIS A 116 3.22 -3.17 -7.90
C HIS A 116 3.15 -1.69 -8.28
N TYR A 117 4.17 -1.16 -8.94
CA TYR A 117 4.23 0.26 -9.28
C TYR A 117 3.47 0.56 -10.57
N LEU A 118 2.27 1.12 -10.44
CA LEU A 118 1.36 1.40 -11.54
C LEU A 118 1.02 2.89 -11.58
N ASN A 119 1.15 3.52 -12.76
CA ASN A 119 0.73 4.91 -12.97
C ASN A 119 1.29 5.91 -11.92
N GLY A 120 2.53 5.70 -11.49
CA GLY A 120 3.18 6.59 -10.51
C GLY A 120 2.91 6.28 -9.05
N ASN A 121 2.17 5.22 -8.74
CA ASN A 121 1.82 4.81 -7.39
C ASN A 121 2.04 3.32 -7.15
N TRP A 122 2.28 2.94 -5.89
CA TRP A 122 2.30 1.54 -5.48
C TRP A 122 0.87 1.04 -5.24
N ALA A 123 0.49 -0.04 -5.90
CA ALA A 123 -0.77 -0.76 -5.69
C ALA A 123 -0.47 -2.10 -4.99
N GLU A 124 -1.37 -2.52 -4.09
CA GLU A 124 -1.25 -3.80 -3.38
C GLU A 124 -1.61 -4.95 -4.32
N GLU A 125 -0.76 -5.97 -4.38
CA GLU A 125 -1.06 -7.24 -5.05
C GLU A 125 -1.67 -8.25 -4.06
N ASN A 126 -2.40 -9.23 -4.58
CA ASN A 126 -2.94 -10.33 -3.79
C ASN A 126 -1.81 -11.18 -3.23
N SER A 127 -1.42 -10.91 -2.00
CA SER A 127 -0.25 -11.50 -1.35
C SER A 127 -0.62 -12.32 -0.14
N GLY A 128 0.10 -13.43 0.05
CA GLY A 128 0.10 -14.20 1.29
C GLY A 128 0.77 -13.45 2.45
N SER A 129 1.06 -14.17 3.51
CA SER A 129 1.82 -13.67 4.66
C SER A 129 3.33 -13.81 4.41
N VAL A 130 4.11 -12.95 5.07
CA VAL A 130 5.58 -13.07 5.09
C VAL A 130 5.99 -14.33 5.86
N SER A 131 6.90 -15.10 5.29
CA SER A 131 7.52 -16.24 5.92
C SER A 131 9.01 -16.28 5.56
N ASN A 132 9.89 -16.34 6.57
CA ASN A 132 11.35 -16.38 6.38
C ASN A 132 11.88 -15.31 5.42
N ASN A 133 11.41 -14.08 5.54
CA ASN A 133 11.72 -12.96 4.65
C ASN A 133 11.41 -13.25 3.16
N ASN A 134 10.35 -13.98 2.91
CA ASN A 134 9.77 -14.18 1.59
C ASN A 134 8.28 -13.88 1.63
N ILE A 135 7.75 -13.41 0.52
CA ILE A 135 6.32 -13.19 0.32
C ILE A 135 5.93 -13.56 -1.10
N THR A 136 4.76 -14.18 -1.26
CA THR A 136 4.24 -14.58 -2.57
C THR A 136 3.00 -13.77 -2.92
N ALA A 137 3.00 -13.16 -4.10
CA ALA A 137 1.79 -12.62 -4.72
C ALA A 137 1.31 -13.55 -5.84
N THR A 138 0.01 -13.58 -6.08
CA THR A 138 -0.63 -14.48 -7.05
C THR A 138 -1.60 -13.73 -7.94
N GLY A 139 -1.83 -14.26 -9.14
CA GLY A 139 -2.77 -13.66 -10.09
C GLY A 139 -2.21 -12.46 -10.84
N ILE A 140 -0.89 -12.29 -10.86
CA ILE A 140 -0.24 -11.16 -11.55
C ILE A 140 -0.38 -11.35 -13.05
N SER A 141 -0.93 -10.36 -13.74
CA SER A 141 -1.19 -10.35 -15.19
C SER A 141 -0.61 -9.14 -15.92
N SER A 142 0.07 -8.25 -15.21
CA SER A 142 0.83 -7.12 -15.77
C SER A 142 2.11 -6.92 -14.98
N PHE A 143 3.12 -6.30 -15.60
CA PHE A 143 4.47 -6.25 -15.05
C PHE A 143 5.05 -4.84 -15.15
N SER A 144 5.63 -4.42 -14.03
CA SER A 144 6.37 -3.20 -13.83
C SER A 144 7.23 -3.38 -12.57
N PRO A 145 7.86 -2.37 -11.97
CA PRO A 145 8.58 -2.57 -10.72
C PRO A 145 7.68 -3.11 -9.61
N PHE A 146 8.21 -4.07 -8.84
CA PHE A 146 7.62 -4.64 -7.64
C PHE A 146 8.46 -4.30 -6.41
N ALA A 147 7.83 -4.24 -5.25
CA ALA A 147 8.47 -4.05 -3.95
C ALA A 147 7.76 -4.84 -2.86
N VAL A 148 8.39 -4.98 -1.71
CA VAL A 148 7.73 -5.51 -0.50
C VAL A 148 7.58 -4.36 0.48
N MET A 149 6.34 -4.05 0.86
CA MET A 149 6.05 -2.89 1.68
C MET A 149 4.76 -3.04 2.49
N ASN A 150 4.63 -2.24 3.50
CA ASN A 150 3.37 -2.08 4.20
C ASN A 150 2.46 -1.14 3.39
N PHE A 151 1.37 -1.66 2.97
CA PHE A 151 0.26 -0.81 2.58
C PHE A 151 -0.41 -0.39 3.88
N GLY A 152 -0.49 0.91 4.12
CA GLY A 152 -1.41 1.36 5.13
C GLY A 152 -2.69 0.58 4.84
N ALA A 153 -3.19 -0.20 5.77
CA ALA A 153 -4.60 -0.49 5.75
C ALA A 153 -5.23 0.82 5.28
N LEU A 154 -6.31 0.78 4.48
CA LEU A 154 -7.25 1.90 4.51
C LEU A 154 -7.63 2.05 5.99
N ALA A 155 -6.63 2.36 6.79
CA ALA A 155 -6.76 2.93 8.07
C ALA A 155 -7.59 4.15 7.71
N ALA A 156 -8.85 4.13 8.02
CA ALA A 156 -9.36 5.33 8.64
C ALA A 156 -8.15 5.81 9.44
N SER A 157 -7.37 6.71 8.82
CA SER A 157 -6.06 7.16 9.29
C SER A 157 -6.17 7.15 10.78
N ASP A 158 -5.20 6.56 11.52
CA ASP A 158 -5.16 6.77 12.93
C ASP A 158 -5.22 8.28 13.08
N PHE A 159 -6.47 8.74 13.10
CA PHE A 159 -6.75 10.07 13.53
C PHE A 159 -6.18 10.01 14.93
N SER A 160 -4.92 10.47 15.07
CA SER A 160 -4.34 10.67 16.38
C SER A 160 -5.52 11.25 17.13
N LYS A 161 -6.06 10.52 18.10
CA LYS A 161 -7.33 10.84 18.73
C LYS A 161 -7.19 12.18 19.40
N SER A 162 -7.15 13.24 18.62
CA SER A 162 -7.53 14.57 19.05
C SER A 162 -8.92 14.36 19.60
N LYS A 163 -9.00 14.36 20.93
CA LYS A 163 -10.23 14.00 21.64
C LYS A 163 -11.33 15.00 21.27
N VAL A 164 -11.89 14.81 20.07
CA VAL A 164 -13.02 15.61 19.62
C VAL A 164 -14.27 15.04 20.26
N LEU A 165 -14.91 15.83 21.08
CA LEU A 165 -16.20 15.52 21.68
C LEU A 165 -17.27 16.39 21.04
N ILE A 166 -18.36 15.77 20.59
CA ILE A 166 -19.50 16.46 19.97
C ILE A 166 -20.76 16.10 20.74
N TYR A 167 -21.40 17.11 21.31
CA TYR A 167 -22.59 16.93 22.13
C TYR A 167 -23.47 18.18 22.18
N PRO A 168 -24.78 18.01 22.46
CA PRO A 168 -25.51 16.75 22.45
C PRO A 168 -25.64 16.17 21.03
N ASN A 169 -25.79 14.88 20.91
CA ASN A 169 -26.16 14.23 19.66
C ASN A 169 -27.21 13.14 19.97
N PRO A 170 -28.49 13.33 19.57
CA PRO A 170 -29.04 14.39 18.72
C PRO A 170 -29.08 15.76 19.40
N PHE A 171 -29.01 16.84 18.59
CA PHE A 171 -29.07 18.24 19.04
C PHE A 171 -30.31 18.97 18.52
N ASN A 172 -30.69 20.06 19.21
CA ASN A 172 -31.74 20.96 18.76
C ASN A 172 -31.13 22.18 18.05
N GLU A 173 -30.79 23.23 18.77
CA GLU A 173 -30.26 24.47 18.20
C GLU A 173 -28.76 24.58 18.33
N ASN A 174 -28.21 24.17 19.47
CA ASN A 174 -26.81 24.30 19.77
C ASN A 174 -26.11 22.94 19.76
N LEU A 175 -24.94 22.93 19.15
CA LEU A 175 -24.04 21.80 19.10
C LEU A 175 -22.69 22.22 19.67
N ASN A 176 -22.22 21.53 20.69
CA ASN A 176 -20.91 21.80 21.28
C ASN A 176 -19.87 20.86 20.66
N ILE A 177 -18.73 21.43 20.27
CA ILE A 177 -17.57 20.69 19.78
C ILE A 177 -16.37 21.07 20.64
N SER A 178 -15.85 20.09 21.36
CA SER A 178 -14.60 20.23 22.12
C SER A 178 -13.46 19.63 21.33
N THR A 179 -12.37 20.38 21.15
CA THR A 179 -11.18 19.96 20.41
C THR A 179 -9.92 20.44 21.09
N GLU A 180 -8.85 19.66 21.04
CA GLU A 180 -7.54 20.02 21.61
C GLU A 180 -6.81 21.08 20.79
N ASN A 181 -7.11 21.16 19.49
CA ASN A 181 -6.53 22.12 18.56
C ASN A 181 -7.67 22.86 17.83
N GLY A 182 -7.40 24.07 17.39
CA GLY A 182 -8.31 24.81 16.52
C GLY A 182 -8.44 24.16 15.15
N GLY A 183 -9.39 24.68 14.34
CA GLY A 183 -9.59 24.16 12.99
C GLY A 183 -10.90 24.65 12.38
N VAL A 184 -11.44 23.89 11.43
CA VAL A 184 -12.69 24.18 10.74
C VAL A 184 -13.58 22.94 10.76
N VAL A 185 -14.84 23.09 11.14
CA VAL A 185 -15.85 22.03 10.97
C VAL A 185 -16.76 22.35 9.79
N ASN A 186 -16.91 21.38 8.91
CA ASN A 186 -17.83 21.37 7.78
C ASN A 186 -18.95 20.38 8.04
N PHE A 187 -20.19 20.78 7.74
CA PHE A 187 -21.37 19.91 7.80
C PHE A 187 -21.89 19.68 6.38
N TYR A 188 -22.17 18.43 6.06
CA TYR A 188 -22.70 18.00 4.76
C TYR A 188 -24.03 17.30 4.97
N ASP A 189 -24.94 17.47 4.05
CA ASP A 189 -26.15 16.64 3.97
C ASP A 189 -25.82 15.23 3.42
N LEU A 190 -26.81 14.35 3.35
CA LEU A 190 -26.61 12.98 2.86
C LEU A 190 -26.32 12.90 1.36
N SER A 191 -26.51 13.98 0.60
CA SER A 191 -26.11 14.06 -0.81
C SER A 191 -24.65 14.50 -0.98
N GLY A 192 -23.94 14.81 0.13
CA GLY A 192 -22.58 15.32 0.12
C GLY A 192 -22.46 16.82 -0.11
N LYS A 193 -23.59 17.57 -0.15
CA LYS A 193 -23.58 19.02 -0.28
C LYS A 193 -23.16 19.67 1.04
N LEU A 194 -22.19 20.59 0.97
CA LEU A 194 -21.79 21.41 2.11
C LEU A 194 -22.94 22.36 2.50
N VAL A 195 -23.42 22.26 3.74
CA VAL A 195 -24.57 23.04 4.26
C VAL A 195 -24.17 24.04 5.35
N SER A 196 -23.02 23.83 6.00
CA SER A 196 -22.54 24.77 7.04
C SER A 196 -21.04 24.58 7.27
N THR A 197 -20.36 25.70 7.57
CA THR A 197 -18.97 25.74 8.00
C THR A 197 -18.83 26.57 9.26
N SER A 198 -17.94 26.20 10.17
CA SER A 198 -17.62 27.02 11.35
C SER A 198 -16.15 26.86 11.72
N VAL A 199 -15.52 27.93 12.18
CA VAL A 199 -14.19 27.91 12.74
C VAL A 199 -14.25 27.40 14.19
N LEU A 200 -13.32 26.56 14.56
CA LEU A 200 -13.16 26.02 15.91
C LEU A 200 -11.88 26.58 16.55
N MET A 201 -12.02 27.01 17.78
CA MET A 201 -10.91 27.35 18.65
C MET A 201 -10.54 26.14 19.52
N LYS A 202 -9.32 26.12 20.06
CA LYS A 202 -8.94 25.14 21.10
C LYS A 202 -9.91 25.21 22.28
N GLY A 203 -10.40 24.07 22.75
CA GLY A 203 -11.38 23.93 23.81
C GLY A 203 -12.79 23.67 23.29
N THR A 204 -13.81 24.06 24.05
CA THR A 204 -15.21 23.83 23.71
C THR A 204 -15.80 25.02 22.95
N ASN A 205 -16.34 24.73 21.76
CA ASN A 205 -17.01 25.69 20.87
C ASN A 205 -18.52 25.41 20.86
N SER A 206 -19.32 26.36 21.21
CA SER A 206 -20.79 26.24 21.10
C SER A 206 -21.26 26.85 19.79
N LEU A 207 -21.76 26.00 18.91
CA LEU A 207 -22.19 26.38 17.57
C LEU A 207 -23.73 26.43 17.50
N ASN A 208 -24.29 27.62 17.23
CA ASN A 208 -25.70 27.71 16.91
C ASN A 208 -25.95 27.19 15.49
N LYS A 209 -26.80 26.19 15.37
CA LYS A 209 -27.19 25.49 14.14
C LYS A 209 -28.73 25.47 13.96
N SER A 210 -29.41 26.47 14.49
CA SER A 210 -30.88 26.62 14.35
C SER A 210 -31.32 26.68 12.89
N SER A 211 -30.47 27.21 12.01
CA SER A 211 -30.75 27.32 10.56
C SER A 211 -30.72 26.00 9.80
N LEU A 212 -30.14 24.93 10.37
CA LEU A 212 -30.18 23.65 9.75
C LEU A 212 -31.55 22.99 9.87
N ALA A 213 -32.05 22.39 8.80
CA ALA A 213 -33.27 21.60 8.84
C ALA A 213 -33.10 20.35 9.71
N LYS A 214 -34.21 19.77 10.19
CA LYS A 214 -34.19 18.49 10.89
C LYS A 214 -33.63 17.40 9.95
N GLY A 215 -32.72 16.57 10.44
CA GLY A 215 -32.10 15.55 9.60
C GLY A 215 -30.76 15.04 10.12
N VAL A 216 -30.15 14.22 9.30
CA VAL A 216 -28.81 13.63 9.53
C VAL A 216 -27.77 14.40 8.73
N TYR A 217 -26.68 14.76 9.38
CA TYR A 217 -25.55 15.46 8.77
C TYR A 217 -24.26 14.72 9.03
N ILE A 218 -23.37 14.70 8.04
CA ILE A 218 -21.98 14.27 8.18
C ILE A 218 -21.14 15.49 8.51
N TYR A 219 -20.34 15.42 9.57
CA TYR A 219 -19.37 16.46 9.87
C TYR A 219 -17.95 16.01 9.50
N GLN A 220 -17.12 16.97 9.14
CA GLN A 220 -15.68 16.83 8.97
C GLN A 220 -14.98 17.97 9.66
N ILE A 221 -14.01 17.66 10.54
CA ILE A 221 -13.16 18.66 11.19
C ILE A 221 -11.76 18.56 10.59
N LYS A 222 -11.26 19.70 10.13
CA LYS A 222 -9.91 19.85 9.58
C LYS A 222 -9.08 20.76 10.46
N ASN A 223 -7.79 20.47 10.62
CA ASN A 223 -6.85 21.36 11.29
C ASN A 223 -6.49 22.58 10.42
N ALA A 224 -5.61 23.46 10.93
CA ALA A 224 -5.15 24.65 10.21
C ALA A 224 -4.40 24.34 8.91
N ASN A 225 -3.82 23.12 8.78
CA ASN A 225 -3.12 22.66 7.59
C ASN A 225 -4.08 22.03 6.54
N GLY A 226 -5.39 21.97 6.83
CA GLY A 226 -6.39 21.35 5.96
C GLY A 226 -6.50 19.83 6.09
N GLU A 227 -5.75 19.22 7.02
CA GLU A 227 -5.80 17.77 7.27
C GLU A 227 -7.05 17.41 8.06
N LEU A 228 -7.70 16.31 7.70
CA LEU A 228 -8.88 15.79 8.37
C LEU A 228 -8.52 15.25 9.76
N VAL A 229 -9.10 15.83 10.82
CA VAL A 229 -8.87 15.48 12.23
C VAL A 229 -9.95 14.57 12.78
N SER A 230 -11.18 14.74 12.35
CA SER A 230 -12.33 13.95 12.80
C SER A 230 -13.45 14.01 11.78
N SER A 231 -14.21 12.93 11.67
CA SER A 231 -15.46 12.91 10.91
C SER A 231 -16.49 12.00 11.60
N GLY A 232 -17.74 12.23 11.32
CA GLY A 232 -18.81 11.42 11.87
C GLY A 232 -20.21 11.96 11.55
N LYS A 233 -21.19 11.47 12.29
CA LYS A 233 -22.60 11.76 12.07
C LYS A 233 -23.19 12.53 13.26
N VAL A 234 -23.98 13.57 12.97
CA VAL A 234 -24.81 14.27 13.95
C VAL A 234 -26.26 14.31 13.48
N ILE A 235 -27.19 14.36 14.43
CA ILE A 235 -28.64 14.35 14.17
C ILE A 235 -29.24 15.61 14.71
N LYS A 236 -29.89 16.39 13.86
CA LYS A 236 -30.70 17.57 14.20
C LYS A 236 -32.15 17.13 14.41
N LYS A 237 -32.74 17.47 15.57
CA LYS A 237 -34.15 17.23 15.90
C LYS A 237 -35.03 18.40 15.49
#